data_f6471b985313399df310b9f5fb4bfabb
#
_entry.id   f6471b985313399df310b9f5fb4bfabb
#
_cell.length_a   1.000
_cell.length_b   1.000
_cell.length_c   1.000
_cell.angle_alpha   90.00
_cell.angle_beta   90.00
_cell.angle_gamma   90.00
#
_symmetry.space_group_name_H-M   'P 1'
#
loop_
_entity.id
_entity.type
_entity.pdbx_description
1 polymer ?
#
loop_
_entity_poly.entity_id
_entity_poly.type
_entity_poly.pdbx_seq_one_letter_code
_entity_poly.pdbx_strand_id
1 'polypeptide(L)'
;YSSEGQKYEPEDSDKVMFYRESESGIMLEEGINEAGAFSAWLALATSYANNQLPMIPFYIFYSMFGFQRIHDLAWAAGDSRAKGFLLGATSGRTTLNGEGLQHQDGHSHIFASTIPNCRSYDPAFSYEISSIIENGIEDMYVKGNDRFYYLTLMNENYQHPKRPKDATTENIMKGAYQFLINPKANIRLLASGATLNFAIEAERELKKYNVIAEIWSITSFNELYKDAIEIDRNNRLEIKKSISYVEKCFSKEMPTIAVSEYIRAHPNQIREWVNGEYIVLGTDGFGRSDTRSKLRDYFEISKNHIVLNALNSLKMKKESKKYVEANNIKLDKKAPWLK
;
A
#
# COMPACT_ATOMS: atom_id res chain seq x y z
N TYR A 1 -18.55 -25.86 6.00
CA TYR A 1 -19.07 -26.40 7.26
C TYR A 1 -19.62 -27.82 7.07
N SER A 2 -19.16 -28.74 7.89
CA SER A 2 -19.62 -30.14 7.86
C SER A 2 -20.83 -30.33 8.78
N SER A 3 -21.91 -31.02 8.27
CA SER A 3 -23.07 -31.36 9.09
C SER A 3 -22.73 -32.33 10.25
N GLU A 4 -21.57 -32.99 10.18
CA GLU A 4 -21.07 -33.92 11.22
C GLU A 4 -20.18 -33.19 12.23
N GLY A 5 -20.04 -31.88 12.15
CA GLY A 5 -19.15 -31.07 12.96
C GLY A 5 -17.69 -31.10 12.51
N GLN A 6 -16.81 -30.47 13.28
CA GLN A 6 -15.37 -30.41 12.99
C GLN A 6 -14.72 -31.79 13.17
N LYS A 7 -14.08 -32.28 12.11
CA LYS A 7 -13.46 -33.62 12.08
C LYS A 7 -11.94 -33.61 12.22
N TYR A 8 -11.35 -32.43 12.32
CA TYR A 8 -9.89 -32.23 12.44
C TYR A 8 -9.55 -31.38 13.66
N GLU A 9 -8.34 -31.54 14.12
CA GLU A 9 -7.73 -30.67 15.13
C GLU A 9 -6.87 -29.61 14.42
N PRO A 10 -7.03 -28.30 14.72
CA PRO A 10 -6.21 -27.27 14.10
C PRO A 10 -4.73 -27.42 14.44
N GLU A 11 -3.84 -27.36 13.44
CA GLU A 11 -2.39 -27.58 13.62
C GLU A 11 -1.75 -26.60 14.58
N ASP A 12 -2.12 -25.34 14.57
CA ASP A 12 -1.54 -24.28 15.40
C ASP A 12 -2.39 -23.93 16.64
N SER A 13 -3.19 -24.88 17.13
CA SER A 13 -4.12 -24.68 18.25
C SER A 13 -3.42 -24.24 19.55
N ASP A 14 -2.14 -24.57 19.70
CA ASP A 14 -1.28 -24.19 20.85
C ASP A 14 -0.59 -22.82 20.68
N LYS A 15 -0.56 -22.26 19.47
CA LYS A 15 0.19 -21.03 19.14
C LYS A 15 -0.69 -19.84 18.83
N VAL A 16 -1.89 -20.08 18.31
CA VAL A 16 -2.86 -19.06 17.93
C VAL A 16 -4.21 -19.38 18.54
N MET A 17 -5.19 -18.53 18.30
CA MET A 17 -6.55 -18.78 18.76
C MET A 17 -7.08 -20.11 18.20
N PHE A 18 -7.62 -20.95 19.08
CA PHE A 18 -8.18 -22.25 18.71
C PHE A 18 -9.34 -22.07 17.72
N TYR A 19 -9.15 -22.53 16.50
CA TYR A 19 -10.18 -22.49 15.46
C TYR A 19 -11.24 -23.58 15.75
N ARG A 20 -12.50 -23.20 15.72
CA ARG A 20 -13.64 -24.11 15.89
C ARG A 20 -14.74 -23.78 14.91
N GLU A 21 -15.15 -24.76 14.13
CA GLU A 21 -16.33 -24.64 13.27
C GLU A 21 -17.61 -24.52 14.08
N SER A 22 -18.52 -23.64 13.65
CA SER A 22 -19.80 -23.40 14.31
C SER A 22 -20.83 -22.88 13.30
N GLU A 23 -22.07 -23.32 13.39
CA GLU A 23 -23.18 -22.81 12.58
C GLU A 23 -23.51 -21.35 12.90
N SER A 24 -23.21 -20.89 14.11
CA SER A 24 -23.39 -19.52 14.54
C SER A 24 -22.12 -18.67 14.40
N GLY A 25 -21.09 -19.15 13.72
CA GLY A 25 -19.84 -18.45 13.48
C GLY A 25 -20.03 -17.21 12.60
N ILE A 26 -19.23 -16.20 12.83
CA ILE A 26 -19.21 -14.94 12.04
C ILE A 26 -18.19 -14.98 10.90
N MET A 27 -17.35 -16.02 10.81
CA MET A 27 -16.42 -16.24 9.71
C MET A 27 -17.01 -17.25 8.73
N LEU A 28 -17.09 -16.84 7.46
CA LEU A 28 -17.51 -17.71 6.36
C LEU A 28 -16.26 -18.19 5.63
N GLU A 29 -16.09 -19.50 5.55
CA GLU A 29 -15.02 -20.12 4.77
C GLU A 29 -15.54 -20.63 3.43
N GLU A 30 -15.04 -20.06 2.35
CA GLU A 30 -15.42 -20.37 0.98
C GLU A 30 -14.40 -21.27 0.26
N GLY A 31 -13.35 -21.68 0.97
CA GLY A 31 -12.21 -22.35 0.36
C GLY A 31 -11.47 -21.46 -0.65
N ILE A 32 -10.76 -22.06 -1.60
CA ILE A 32 -10.05 -21.33 -2.66
C ILE A 32 -11.02 -21.01 -3.80
N ASN A 33 -11.92 -20.07 -3.58
CA ASN A 33 -12.95 -19.66 -4.52
C ASN A 33 -13.22 -18.15 -4.38
N GLU A 34 -12.42 -17.34 -5.03
CA GLU A 34 -12.50 -15.88 -4.92
C GLU A 34 -13.86 -15.34 -5.41
N ALA A 35 -14.44 -15.92 -6.45
CA ALA A 35 -15.74 -15.48 -6.97
C ALA A 35 -16.89 -15.77 -5.97
N GLY A 36 -16.91 -16.98 -5.37
CA GLY A 36 -17.88 -17.35 -4.34
C GLY A 36 -17.75 -16.48 -3.10
N ALA A 37 -16.53 -16.37 -2.56
CA ALA A 37 -16.25 -15.55 -1.38
C ALA A 37 -16.61 -14.07 -1.59
N PHE A 38 -16.27 -13.52 -2.78
CA PHE A 38 -16.65 -12.14 -3.11
C PHE A 38 -18.17 -11.98 -3.25
N SER A 39 -18.88 -12.98 -3.79
CA SER A 39 -20.34 -12.94 -3.88
C SER A 39 -21.00 -12.96 -2.51
N ALA A 40 -20.47 -13.74 -1.56
CA ALA A 40 -20.91 -13.72 -0.16
C ALA A 40 -20.64 -12.35 0.48
N TRP A 41 -19.44 -11.78 0.27
CA TRP A 41 -19.10 -10.42 0.72
C TRP A 41 -20.05 -9.38 0.12
N LEU A 42 -20.35 -9.45 -1.19
CA LEU A 42 -21.25 -8.52 -1.87
C LEU A 42 -22.67 -8.58 -1.30
N ALA A 43 -23.18 -9.79 -1.04
CA ALA A 43 -24.49 -9.96 -0.42
C ALA A 43 -24.57 -9.30 0.96
N LEU A 44 -23.54 -9.44 1.79
CA LEU A 44 -23.44 -8.79 3.08
C LEU A 44 -23.24 -7.27 2.94
N ALA A 45 -22.40 -6.83 2.00
CA ALA A 45 -22.07 -5.43 1.74
C ALA A 45 -23.25 -4.59 1.21
N THR A 46 -24.29 -5.25 0.65
CA THR A 46 -25.52 -4.61 0.15
C THR A 46 -26.74 -4.88 1.02
N SER A 47 -26.61 -5.66 2.11
CA SER A 47 -27.72 -6.07 2.96
C SER A 47 -28.42 -4.89 3.65
N TYR A 48 -27.72 -3.78 3.86
CA TYR A 48 -28.29 -2.54 4.40
C TYR A 48 -29.44 -1.99 3.51
N ALA A 49 -29.33 -2.14 2.19
CA ALA A 49 -30.34 -1.70 1.22
C ALA A 49 -31.40 -2.78 0.96
N ASN A 50 -30.97 -4.04 0.81
CA ASN A 50 -31.84 -5.14 0.42
C ASN A 50 -32.67 -5.69 1.60
N ASN A 51 -32.08 -5.73 2.80
CA ASN A 51 -32.67 -6.36 3.97
C ASN A 51 -32.87 -5.40 5.15
N GLN A 52 -32.54 -4.10 5.00
CA GLN A 52 -32.54 -3.10 6.07
C GLN A 52 -31.66 -3.53 7.28
N LEU A 53 -30.66 -4.36 7.02
CA LEU A 53 -29.73 -4.88 8.02
C LEU A 53 -28.29 -4.49 7.65
N PRO A 54 -27.72 -3.43 8.26
CA PRO A 54 -26.33 -3.06 7.98
C PRO A 54 -25.37 -4.11 8.52
N MET A 55 -24.56 -4.66 7.62
CA MET A 55 -23.47 -5.57 7.93
C MET A 55 -22.14 -4.89 7.60
N ILE A 56 -21.08 -5.24 8.32
CA ILE A 56 -19.72 -4.73 8.07
C ILE A 56 -18.84 -5.91 7.62
N PRO A 57 -18.90 -6.30 6.35
CA PRO A 57 -18.14 -7.46 5.88
C PRO A 57 -16.69 -7.11 5.63
N PHE A 58 -15.83 -8.06 5.99
CA PHE A 58 -14.41 -8.09 5.65
C PHE A 58 -14.14 -9.30 4.79
N TYR A 59 -13.57 -9.13 3.60
CA TYR A 59 -13.12 -10.23 2.77
C TYR A 59 -11.60 -10.23 2.70
N ILE A 60 -10.99 -11.31 3.17
CA ILE A 60 -9.54 -11.51 3.20
C ILE A 60 -9.15 -12.48 2.09
N PHE A 61 -8.20 -12.08 1.25
CA PHE A 61 -7.75 -12.87 0.11
C PHE A 61 -6.27 -12.60 -0.21
N TYR A 62 -5.65 -13.47 -0.97
CA TYR A 62 -4.34 -13.18 -1.56
C TYR A 62 -4.45 -11.98 -2.51
N SER A 63 -3.72 -10.90 -2.21
CA SER A 63 -3.83 -9.65 -2.97
C SER A 63 -3.57 -9.82 -4.47
N MET A 64 -2.65 -10.72 -4.84
CA MET A 64 -2.35 -11.03 -6.24
C MET A 64 -3.56 -11.61 -6.99
N PHE A 65 -4.30 -12.52 -6.36
CA PHE A 65 -5.42 -13.19 -7.02
C PHE A 65 -6.72 -12.42 -6.92
N GLY A 66 -6.86 -11.53 -5.94
CA GLY A 66 -8.07 -10.77 -5.72
C GLY A 66 -8.55 -10.04 -6.97
N PHE A 67 -8.07 -8.85 -7.21
CA PHE A 67 -8.53 -8.06 -8.35
C PHE A 67 -8.31 -8.71 -9.72
N GLN A 68 -7.34 -9.58 -9.89
CA GLN A 68 -7.19 -10.31 -11.16
C GLN A 68 -8.36 -11.25 -11.46
N ARG A 69 -8.98 -11.83 -10.42
CA ARG A 69 -10.06 -12.80 -10.57
C ARG A 69 -11.44 -12.21 -10.33
N ILE A 70 -11.53 -11.13 -9.52
CA ILE A 70 -12.81 -10.58 -9.08
C ILE A 70 -13.00 -9.11 -9.47
N HIS A 71 -12.17 -8.56 -10.35
CA HIS A 71 -12.24 -7.13 -10.70
C HIS A 71 -13.61 -6.75 -11.29
N ASP A 72 -14.17 -7.58 -12.16
CA ASP A 72 -15.52 -7.39 -12.70
C ASP A 72 -16.59 -7.36 -11.60
N LEU A 73 -16.52 -8.31 -10.66
CA LEU A 73 -17.42 -8.34 -9.50
C LEU A 73 -17.20 -7.12 -8.58
N ALA A 74 -15.95 -6.68 -8.41
CA ALA A 74 -15.64 -5.49 -7.61
C ALA A 74 -16.15 -4.21 -8.27
N TRP A 75 -16.11 -4.15 -9.60
CA TRP A 75 -16.75 -3.05 -10.36
C TRP A 75 -18.27 -3.05 -10.12
N ALA A 76 -18.93 -4.21 -10.27
CA ALA A 76 -20.35 -4.37 -10.00
C ALA A 76 -20.71 -4.04 -8.54
N ALA A 77 -19.85 -4.38 -7.59
CA ALA A 77 -20.03 -4.00 -6.18
C ALA A 77 -20.00 -2.48 -5.99
N GLY A 78 -19.08 -1.80 -6.68
CA GLY A 78 -19.00 -0.33 -6.70
C GLY A 78 -20.30 0.30 -7.23
N ASP A 79 -20.78 -0.20 -8.36
CA ASP A 79 -22.03 0.24 -8.98
C ASP A 79 -23.25 -0.03 -8.08
N SER A 80 -23.27 -1.16 -7.39
CA SER A 80 -24.30 -1.55 -6.42
C SER A 80 -24.20 -0.81 -5.07
N ARG A 81 -23.23 0.11 -4.91
CA ARG A 81 -22.99 0.86 -3.67
C ARG A 81 -22.68 -0.02 -2.46
N ALA A 82 -21.98 -1.12 -2.69
CA ALA A 82 -21.54 -2.02 -1.64
C ALA A 82 -20.71 -1.29 -0.58
N LYS A 83 -20.84 -1.68 0.70
CA LYS A 83 -20.13 -1.11 1.85
C LYS A 83 -19.40 -2.21 2.60
N GLY A 84 -18.11 -2.06 2.80
CA GLY A 84 -17.29 -3.06 3.49
C GLY A 84 -15.81 -2.93 3.17
N PHE A 85 -15.05 -3.92 3.59
CA PHE A 85 -13.60 -3.93 3.48
C PHE A 85 -13.11 -5.15 2.70
N LEU A 86 -12.19 -4.90 1.78
CA LEU A 86 -11.42 -5.90 1.07
C LEU A 86 -9.99 -5.85 1.61
N LEU A 87 -9.47 -6.97 2.08
CA LEU A 87 -8.14 -7.07 2.67
C LEU A 87 -7.26 -7.97 1.80
N GLY A 88 -6.39 -7.36 0.99
CA GLY A 88 -5.36 -8.06 0.23
C GLY A 88 -4.24 -8.52 1.16
N ALA A 89 -4.37 -9.71 1.71
CA ALA A 89 -3.37 -10.27 2.62
C ALA A 89 -2.19 -10.90 1.87
N THR A 90 -1.07 -11.05 2.56
CA THR A 90 0.21 -11.49 1.97
C THR A 90 0.60 -10.67 0.74
N SER A 91 0.39 -9.35 0.82
CA SER A 91 0.67 -8.41 -0.25
C SER A 91 2.16 -8.06 -0.37
N GLY A 92 2.49 -7.41 -1.48
CA GLY A 92 3.84 -6.95 -1.75
C GLY A 92 4.70 -7.97 -2.50
N ARG A 93 5.45 -7.49 -3.50
CA ARG A 93 6.21 -8.35 -4.38
C ARG A 93 7.48 -8.90 -3.75
N THR A 94 8.07 -8.19 -2.80
CA THR A 94 9.28 -8.65 -2.10
C THR A 94 9.01 -9.11 -0.68
N THR A 95 7.89 -8.69 -0.11
CA THR A 95 7.49 -9.05 1.24
C THR A 95 7.04 -10.51 1.33
N LEU A 96 6.33 -11.01 0.33
CA LEU A 96 5.97 -12.41 0.21
C LEU A 96 7.14 -13.20 -0.38
N ASN A 97 7.87 -13.90 0.48
CA ASN A 97 9.06 -14.65 0.14
C ASN A 97 8.83 -16.17 0.13
N GLY A 98 9.67 -16.89 -0.61
CA GLY A 98 9.71 -18.37 -0.61
C GLY A 98 8.53 -19.05 -1.30
N GLU A 99 7.57 -18.30 -1.82
CA GLU A 99 6.43 -18.83 -2.55
C GLU A 99 6.61 -18.75 -4.07
N GLY A 100 5.65 -19.30 -4.80
CA GLY A 100 5.62 -19.19 -6.25
C GLY A 100 5.48 -17.73 -6.70
N LEU A 101 6.17 -17.37 -7.76
CA LEU A 101 6.19 -15.99 -8.28
C LEU A 101 4.80 -15.44 -8.63
N GLN A 102 3.83 -16.32 -8.91
CA GLN A 102 2.44 -15.94 -9.22
C GLN A 102 1.66 -15.41 -8.00
N HIS A 103 2.16 -15.60 -6.77
CA HIS A 103 1.54 -15.08 -5.56
C HIS A 103 1.97 -13.64 -5.22
N GLN A 104 3.02 -13.14 -5.86
CA GLN A 104 3.62 -11.85 -5.53
C GLN A 104 2.91 -10.69 -6.23
N ASP A 105 2.08 -9.98 -5.49
CA ASP A 105 1.34 -8.81 -5.96
C ASP A 105 2.25 -7.60 -6.23
N GLY A 106 2.08 -6.97 -7.35
CA GLY A 106 2.74 -5.71 -7.69
C GLY A 106 1.80 -4.69 -8.34
N HIS A 107 0.49 -4.96 -8.45
CA HIS A 107 -0.40 -4.12 -9.26
C HIS A 107 -1.86 -4.02 -8.77
N SER A 108 -2.23 -4.64 -7.65
CA SER A 108 -3.61 -4.60 -7.16
C SER A 108 -4.14 -3.19 -6.90
N HIS A 109 -3.30 -2.26 -6.44
CA HIS A 109 -3.69 -0.86 -6.25
C HIS A 109 -4.00 -0.13 -7.57
N ILE A 110 -3.38 -0.54 -8.69
CA ILE A 110 -3.73 0.00 -10.02
C ILE A 110 -5.13 -0.47 -10.42
N PHE A 111 -5.47 -1.74 -10.20
CA PHE A 111 -6.83 -2.22 -10.42
C PHE A 111 -7.84 -1.53 -9.52
N ALA A 112 -7.55 -1.40 -8.23
CA ALA A 112 -8.41 -0.70 -7.29
C ALA A 112 -8.64 0.76 -7.70
N SER A 113 -7.64 1.45 -8.27
CA SER A 113 -7.76 2.84 -8.72
C SER A 113 -8.74 3.05 -9.86
N THR A 114 -9.05 2.00 -10.63
CA THR A 114 -10.01 2.08 -11.73
C THR A 114 -11.47 2.09 -11.27
N ILE A 115 -11.75 1.65 -10.03
CA ILE A 115 -13.10 1.62 -9.47
C ILE A 115 -13.37 2.94 -8.75
N PRO A 116 -14.35 3.76 -9.21
CA PRO A 116 -14.50 5.16 -8.78
C PRO A 116 -14.68 5.35 -7.26
N ASN A 117 -15.44 4.48 -6.63
CA ASN A 117 -15.77 4.55 -5.20
C ASN A 117 -14.99 3.55 -4.33
N CYS A 118 -13.99 2.87 -4.86
CA CYS A 118 -13.03 2.09 -4.08
C CYS A 118 -11.95 3.02 -3.52
N ARG A 119 -11.77 3.01 -2.20
CA ARG A 119 -10.66 3.70 -1.54
C ARG A 119 -9.58 2.69 -1.18
N SER A 120 -8.39 2.83 -1.75
CA SER A 120 -7.32 1.85 -1.57
C SER A 120 -6.13 2.40 -0.80
N TYR A 121 -5.63 1.62 0.16
CA TYR A 121 -4.56 2.00 1.07
C TYR A 121 -3.51 0.90 1.19
N ASP A 122 -2.24 1.32 1.28
CA ASP A 122 -1.08 0.47 1.53
C ASP A 122 -0.39 0.87 2.86
N PRO A 123 -1.01 0.52 4.01
CA PRO A 123 -0.51 0.94 5.31
C PRO A 123 0.77 0.20 5.71
N ALA A 124 1.69 0.90 6.38
CA ALA A 124 2.93 0.34 6.93
C ALA A 124 2.76 -0.18 8.36
N PHE A 125 1.98 0.49 9.20
CA PHE A 125 1.90 0.24 10.63
C PHE A 125 0.47 0.06 11.13
N SER A 126 0.31 -0.64 12.26
CA SER A 126 -1.01 -0.96 12.84
C SER A 126 -1.87 0.27 13.14
N TYR A 127 -1.27 1.38 13.55
CA TYR A 127 -2.02 2.61 13.81
C TYR A 127 -2.59 3.25 12.53
N GLU A 128 -1.98 3.01 11.36
CA GLU A 128 -2.54 3.41 10.07
C GLU A 128 -3.75 2.52 9.72
N ILE A 129 -3.60 1.20 9.88
CA ILE A 129 -4.68 0.23 9.64
C ILE A 129 -5.89 0.57 10.51
N SER A 130 -5.67 0.77 11.82
CA SER A 130 -6.72 1.14 12.78
C SER A 130 -7.44 2.40 12.36
N SER A 131 -6.68 3.46 12.04
CA SER A 131 -7.25 4.75 11.58
C SER A 131 -8.07 4.61 10.30
N ILE A 132 -7.63 3.78 9.34
CA ILE A 132 -8.34 3.57 8.07
C ILE A 132 -9.64 2.79 8.31
N ILE A 133 -9.60 1.73 9.14
CA ILE A 133 -10.80 0.92 9.43
C ILE A 133 -11.82 1.74 10.21
N GLU A 134 -11.41 2.41 11.29
CA GLU A 134 -12.31 3.25 12.11
C GLU A 134 -12.97 4.35 11.28
N ASN A 135 -12.17 5.09 10.49
CA ASN A 135 -12.72 6.13 9.62
C ASN A 135 -13.58 5.55 8.49
N GLY A 136 -13.21 4.38 7.94
CA GLY A 136 -13.99 3.69 6.91
C GLY A 136 -15.37 3.28 7.42
N ILE A 137 -15.47 2.77 8.65
CA ILE A 137 -16.75 2.46 9.28
C ILE A 137 -17.58 3.74 9.45
N GLU A 138 -16.99 4.82 9.97
CA GLU A 138 -17.67 6.11 10.11
C GLU A 138 -18.16 6.64 8.75
N ASP A 139 -17.29 6.59 7.72
CA ASP A 139 -17.58 7.08 6.37
C ASP A 139 -18.76 6.33 5.72
N MET A 140 -18.73 5.00 5.78
CA MET A 140 -19.73 4.16 5.12
C MET A 140 -21.06 4.05 5.87
N TYR A 141 -21.00 3.87 7.19
CA TYR A 141 -22.18 3.47 7.98
C TYR A 141 -22.77 4.60 8.84
N VAL A 142 -21.97 5.60 9.21
CA VAL A 142 -22.47 6.77 9.94
C VAL A 142 -22.79 7.92 8.99
N LYS A 143 -21.84 8.28 8.10
CA LYS A 143 -22.03 9.36 7.10
C LYS A 143 -22.83 8.90 5.88
N GLY A 144 -22.97 7.59 5.68
CA GLY A 144 -23.76 7.00 4.60
C GLY A 144 -23.14 7.05 3.22
N ASN A 145 -21.84 7.37 3.09
CA ASN A 145 -21.18 7.49 1.80
C ASN A 145 -21.10 6.15 1.06
N ASP A 146 -21.34 6.19 -0.25
CA ASP A 146 -21.34 5.02 -1.13
C ASP A 146 -19.88 4.66 -1.55
N ARG A 147 -19.19 3.95 -0.68
CA ARG A 147 -17.78 3.56 -0.84
C ARG A 147 -17.52 2.20 -0.24
N PHE A 148 -16.46 1.55 -0.70
CA PHE A 148 -15.84 0.42 -0.02
C PHE A 148 -14.31 0.61 0.02
N TYR A 149 -13.65 -0.12 0.90
CA TYR A 149 -12.24 0.07 1.18
C TYR A 149 -11.43 -1.16 0.79
N TYR A 150 -10.27 -0.94 0.19
CA TYR A 150 -9.26 -1.96 -0.07
C TYR A 150 -7.99 -1.63 0.69
N LEU A 151 -7.50 -2.55 1.52
CA LEU A 151 -6.26 -2.42 2.25
C LEU A 151 -5.33 -3.59 1.90
N THR A 152 -4.06 -3.30 1.67
CA THR A 152 -3.04 -4.34 1.57
C THR A 152 -2.41 -4.61 2.92
N LEU A 153 -2.26 -5.90 3.26
CA LEU A 153 -1.70 -6.37 4.51
C LEU A 153 -0.51 -7.30 4.23
N MET A 154 0.55 -7.14 4.98
CA MET A 154 1.81 -7.84 4.77
C MET A 154 2.06 -8.89 5.85
N ASN A 155 2.71 -9.99 5.47
CA ASN A 155 3.07 -11.08 6.37
C ASN A 155 4.50 -10.98 6.92
N GLU A 156 5.12 -9.81 6.88
CA GLU A 156 6.43 -9.56 7.45
C GLU A 156 6.31 -8.95 8.85
N ASN A 157 6.94 -9.59 9.83
CA ASN A 157 6.99 -9.07 11.19
C ASN A 157 8.10 -8.02 11.31
N TYR A 158 7.75 -6.82 11.76
CA TYR A 158 8.69 -5.75 12.11
C TYR A 158 8.16 -4.91 13.27
N GLN A 159 9.07 -4.19 13.93
CA GLN A 159 8.69 -3.32 15.04
C GLN A 159 7.92 -2.10 14.54
N HIS A 160 6.77 -1.84 15.14
CA HIS A 160 6.00 -0.64 14.88
C HIS A 160 6.52 0.52 15.75
N PRO A 161 6.91 1.63 15.15
CA PRO A 161 7.34 2.80 15.91
C PRO A 161 6.16 3.47 16.61
N LYS A 162 6.47 4.35 17.55
CA LYS A 162 5.45 5.24 18.12
C LYS A 162 4.84 6.09 17.01
N ARG A 163 3.52 6.23 17.02
CA ARG A 163 2.76 7.06 16.07
C ARG A 163 3.31 8.50 16.07
N PRO A 164 3.79 9.02 14.92
CA PRO A 164 4.23 10.41 14.80
C PRO A 164 3.08 11.40 15.03
N LYS A 165 3.39 12.62 15.44
CA LYS A 165 2.37 13.65 15.65
C LYS A 165 1.59 13.99 14.39
N ASP A 166 2.24 13.99 13.23
CA ASP A 166 1.64 14.29 11.93
C ASP A 166 0.79 13.12 11.38
N ALA A 167 0.93 11.92 11.93
CA ALA A 167 0.10 10.76 11.59
C ALA A 167 -1.31 10.88 12.18
N THR A 168 -1.98 11.99 11.93
CA THR A 168 -3.40 12.16 12.28
C THR A 168 -4.27 11.26 11.43
N THR A 169 -5.47 10.90 11.90
CA THR A 169 -6.42 10.14 11.09
C THR A 169 -6.73 10.86 9.78
N GLU A 170 -6.88 12.17 9.81
CA GLU A 170 -7.12 12.99 8.63
C GLU A 170 -5.99 12.85 7.59
N ASN A 171 -4.73 12.99 8.00
CA ASN A 171 -3.59 12.89 7.10
C ASN A 171 -3.41 11.47 6.55
N ILE A 172 -3.61 10.45 7.38
CA ILE A 172 -3.61 9.04 6.95
C ILE A 172 -4.68 8.81 5.87
N MET A 173 -5.88 9.33 6.07
CA MET A 173 -6.99 9.19 5.13
C MET A 173 -6.81 9.99 3.84
N LYS A 174 -6.08 11.12 3.88
CA LYS A 174 -5.70 11.88 2.69
C LYS A 174 -4.59 11.24 1.87
N GLY A 175 -3.94 10.22 2.40
CA GLY A 175 -2.96 9.42 1.67
C GLY A 175 -1.49 9.69 2.01
N ALA A 176 -1.16 10.68 2.84
CA ALA A 176 0.22 10.95 3.25
C ALA A 176 0.32 11.67 4.60
N TYR A 177 1.38 11.37 5.34
CA TYR A 177 1.78 12.13 6.50
C TYR A 177 3.31 12.15 6.64
N GLN A 178 3.85 13.17 7.30
CA GLN A 178 5.28 13.31 7.52
C GLN A 178 5.72 12.42 8.70
N PHE A 179 6.39 11.31 8.37
CA PHE A 179 6.90 10.36 9.36
C PHE A 179 8.12 10.92 10.12
N LEU A 180 9.07 11.53 9.39
CA LEU A 180 10.24 12.20 9.95
C LEU A 180 10.37 13.60 9.39
N ILE A 181 10.22 14.59 10.27
CA ILE A 181 10.32 16.00 9.95
C ILE A 181 11.77 16.46 10.09
N ASN A 182 12.31 17.11 9.06
CA ASN A 182 13.58 17.82 9.17
C ASN A 182 13.55 19.10 8.32
N PRO A 183 13.49 20.28 8.93
CA PRO A 183 13.45 21.55 8.19
C PRO A 183 14.65 21.80 7.28
N LYS A 184 15.80 21.17 7.59
CA LYS A 184 17.04 21.25 6.81
C LYS A 184 17.16 20.16 5.75
N ALA A 185 16.10 19.37 5.53
CA ALA A 185 16.13 18.30 4.55
C ALA A 185 16.48 18.84 3.15
N ASN A 186 17.37 18.14 2.48
CA ASN A 186 17.80 18.37 1.11
C ASN A 186 17.41 17.23 0.18
N ILE A 187 16.74 16.20 0.70
CA ILE A 187 16.13 15.10 -0.06
C ILE A 187 14.86 14.62 0.65
N ARG A 188 13.91 14.15 -0.13
CA ARG A 188 12.64 13.58 0.36
C ARG A 188 12.57 12.10 0.01
N LEU A 189 12.17 11.29 1.00
CA LEU A 189 11.90 9.87 0.84
C LEU A 189 10.40 9.63 1.03
N LEU A 190 9.73 9.11 0.01
CA LEU A 190 8.33 8.69 0.07
C LEU A 190 8.29 7.16 0.07
N ALA A 191 7.55 6.57 0.98
CA ALA A 191 7.44 5.11 1.07
C ALA A 191 6.05 4.66 1.51
N SER A 192 5.59 3.53 0.99
CA SER A 192 4.32 2.90 1.37
C SER A 192 4.56 1.49 1.90
N GLY A 193 3.65 1.00 2.74
CA GLY A 193 3.73 -0.35 3.27
C GLY A 193 5.10 -0.70 3.88
N ALA A 194 5.57 -1.92 3.67
CA ALA A 194 6.85 -2.40 4.21
C ALA A 194 8.06 -1.55 3.80
N THR A 195 7.99 -0.86 2.65
CA THR A 195 9.11 -0.05 2.15
C THR A 195 9.43 1.17 3.02
N LEU A 196 8.50 1.57 3.89
CA LEU A 196 8.76 2.65 4.85
C LEU A 196 9.92 2.31 5.80
N ASN A 197 10.09 1.03 6.17
CA ASN A 197 11.24 0.59 6.96
C ASN A 197 12.57 0.79 6.20
N PHE A 198 12.57 0.57 4.89
CA PHE A 198 13.78 0.78 4.06
C PHE A 198 14.13 2.27 3.94
N ALA A 199 13.12 3.13 3.86
CA ALA A 199 13.33 4.59 3.88
C ALA A 199 13.90 5.06 5.22
N ILE A 200 13.43 4.51 6.35
CA ILE A 200 13.97 4.79 7.69
C ILE A 200 15.43 4.35 7.81
N GLU A 201 15.75 3.16 7.30
CA GLU A 201 17.14 2.66 7.28
C GLU A 201 18.03 3.49 6.35
N ALA A 202 17.50 3.89 5.19
CA ALA A 202 18.22 4.72 4.23
C ALA A 202 18.53 6.11 4.79
N GLU A 203 17.62 6.72 5.52
CA GLU A 203 17.84 8.00 6.21
C GLU A 203 19.02 7.92 7.19
N ARG A 204 19.07 6.85 7.99
CA ARG A 204 20.19 6.62 8.93
C ARG A 204 21.53 6.47 8.19
N GLU A 205 21.53 5.80 7.04
CA GLU A 205 22.73 5.61 6.22
C GLU A 205 23.15 6.92 5.53
N LEU A 206 22.20 7.71 5.01
CA LEU A 206 22.44 9.00 4.35
C LEU A 206 23.09 10.03 5.30
N LYS A 207 22.81 9.98 6.59
CA LYS A 207 23.46 10.84 7.60
C LYS A 207 24.98 10.70 7.59
N LYS A 208 25.52 9.53 7.29
CA LYS A 208 26.98 9.31 7.20
C LYS A 208 27.63 10.09 6.07
N TYR A 209 26.84 10.55 5.12
CA TYR A 209 27.24 11.37 3.97
C TYR A 209 26.83 12.83 4.11
N ASN A 210 26.42 13.27 5.31
CA ASN A 210 25.87 14.61 5.58
C ASN A 210 24.63 14.96 4.73
N VAL A 211 23.89 13.93 4.28
CA VAL A 211 22.62 14.10 3.59
C VAL A 211 21.50 14.06 4.63
N ILE A 212 20.66 15.08 4.60
CA ILE A 212 19.53 15.22 5.54
C ILE A 212 18.25 14.91 4.79
N ALA A 213 17.61 13.79 5.14
CA ALA A 213 16.37 13.39 4.54
C ALA A 213 15.15 13.72 5.42
N GLU A 214 14.03 14.05 4.79
CA GLU A 214 12.70 13.92 5.38
C GLU A 214 12.05 12.63 4.88
N ILE A 215 11.19 12.02 5.70
CA ILE A 215 10.49 10.78 5.36
C ILE A 215 8.99 11.00 5.45
N TRP A 216 8.28 10.56 4.42
CA TRP A 216 6.82 10.55 4.37
C TRP A 216 6.30 9.11 4.25
N SER A 217 5.31 8.75 5.07
CA SER A 217 4.49 7.58 4.83
C SER A 217 3.40 7.93 3.84
N ILE A 218 3.36 7.21 2.73
CA ILE A 218 2.30 7.34 1.74
C ILE A 218 1.33 6.18 1.96
N THR A 219 0.26 6.46 2.64
CA THR A 219 -0.76 5.45 2.92
C THR A 219 -1.65 5.18 1.70
N SER A 220 -1.74 6.14 0.76
CA SER A 220 -2.49 5.96 -0.50
C SER A 220 -2.03 6.92 -1.61
N PHE A 221 -1.35 6.41 -2.61
CA PHE A 221 -1.10 7.17 -3.84
C PHE A 221 -2.40 7.45 -4.60
N ASN A 222 -3.38 6.54 -4.54
CA ASN A 222 -4.65 6.69 -5.24
C ASN A 222 -5.49 7.86 -4.67
N GLU A 223 -5.54 8.02 -3.36
CA GLU A 223 -6.30 9.13 -2.74
C GLU A 223 -5.62 10.48 -2.99
N LEU A 224 -4.28 10.52 -2.93
CA LEU A 224 -3.51 11.71 -3.32
C LEU A 224 -3.78 12.11 -4.78
N TYR A 225 -3.81 11.13 -5.68
CA TYR A 225 -4.11 11.34 -7.10
C TYR A 225 -5.54 11.85 -7.31
N LYS A 226 -6.54 11.22 -6.67
CA LYS A 226 -7.96 11.64 -6.78
C LYS A 226 -8.18 13.08 -6.32
N ASP A 227 -7.58 13.45 -5.18
CA ASP A 227 -7.62 14.84 -4.69
C ASP A 227 -7.00 15.81 -5.70
N ALA A 228 -5.84 15.46 -6.24
CA ALA A 228 -5.12 16.33 -7.15
C ALA A 228 -5.88 16.59 -8.46
N ILE A 229 -6.40 15.54 -9.11
CA ILE A 229 -7.15 15.69 -10.38
C ILE A 229 -8.47 16.45 -10.18
N GLU A 230 -9.13 16.31 -9.02
CA GLU A 230 -10.32 17.09 -8.69
C GLU A 230 -9.97 18.58 -8.54
N ILE A 231 -8.90 18.90 -7.82
CA ILE A 231 -8.42 20.28 -7.65
C ILE A 231 -8.01 20.87 -8.99
N ASP A 232 -7.27 20.16 -9.83
CA ASP A 232 -6.87 20.61 -11.15
C ASP A 232 -8.08 20.92 -12.05
N ARG A 233 -9.08 20.03 -12.01
CA ARG A 233 -10.34 20.28 -12.72
C ARG A 233 -11.00 21.57 -12.25
N ASN A 234 -11.11 21.77 -10.93
CA ASN A 234 -11.76 22.93 -10.34
C ASN A 234 -10.99 24.22 -10.67
N ASN A 235 -9.66 24.18 -10.63
CA ASN A 235 -8.78 25.28 -11.01
C ASN A 235 -8.92 25.64 -12.48
N ARG A 236 -8.91 24.64 -13.37
CA ARG A 236 -9.04 24.81 -14.84
C ARG A 236 -10.40 25.37 -15.24
N LEU A 237 -11.46 24.99 -14.53
CA LEU A 237 -12.82 25.48 -14.78
C LEU A 237 -13.16 26.77 -13.99
N GLU A 238 -12.18 27.32 -13.28
CA GLU A 238 -12.31 28.54 -12.46
C GLU A 238 -13.42 28.46 -11.40
N ILE A 239 -13.82 27.23 -10.98
CA ILE A 239 -14.84 27.01 -9.97
C ILE A 239 -14.33 27.49 -8.60
N LYS A 240 -13.10 27.08 -8.24
CA LYS A 240 -12.42 27.45 -6.99
C LYS A 240 -10.92 27.25 -7.14
N LYS A 241 -10.14 28.31 -6.96
CA LYS A 241 -8.68 28.21 -6.90
C LYS A 241 -8.25 27.59 -5.57
N SER A 242 -7.57 26.45 -5.62
CA SER A 242 -7.03 25.77 -4.45
C SER A 242 -5.79 24.95 -4.83
N ILE A 243 -5.10 24.46 -3.81
CA ILE A 243 -3.88 23.66 -3.93
C ILE A 243 -4.21 22.26 -3.39
N SER A 244 -3.88 21.24 -4.15
CA SER A 244 -4.10 19.84 -3.77
C SER A 244 -3.30 19.47 -2.50
N TYR A 245 -3.73 18.38 -1.85
CA TYR A 245 -3.03 17.91 -0.66
C TYR A 245 -1.60 17.47 -0.99
N VAL A 246 -1.38 16.82 -2.12
CA VAL A 246 -0.04 16.40 -2.58
C VAL A 246 0.87 17.60 -2.83
N GLU A 247 0.39 18.67 -3.44
CA GLU A 247 1.17 19.91 -3.64
C GLU A 247 1.51 20.59 -2.31
N LYS A 248 0.58 20.60 -1.34
CA LYS A 248 0.84 21.13 0.01
C LYS A 248 1.95 20.37 0.72
N CYS A 249 1.89 19.03 0.65
CA CYS A 249 2.88 18.16 1.27
C CYS A 249 4.27 18.33 0.63
N PHE A 250 4.34 18.47 -0.70
CA PHE A 250 5.59 18.39 -1.47
C PHE A 250 5.93 19.68 -2.18
N SER A 251 5.51 20.83 -1.62
CA SER A 251 5.72 22.18 -2.19
C SER A 251 7.20 22.60 -2.28
N LYS A 252 8.03 22.16 -1.34
CA LYS A 252 9.45 22.48 -1.34
C LYS A 252 10.15 21.74 -2.47
N GLU A 253 10.85 22.48 -3.34
CA GLU A 253 11.64 21.91 -4.41
C GLU A 253 12.85 21.17 -3.84
N MET A 254 12.89 19.86 -4.05
CA MET A 254 14.03 18.99 -3.71
C MET A 254 13.89 17.64 -4.42
N PRO A 255 15.01 16.90 -4.61
CA PRO A 255 14.95 15.55 -5.13
C PRO A 255 14.09 14.66 -4.22
N THR A 256 13.25 13.85 -4.84
CA THR A 256 12.32 12.95 -4.16
C THR A 256 12.51 11.52 -4.66
N ILE A 257 12.76 10.58 -3.74
CA ILE A 257 12.82 9.15 -4.03
C ILE A 257 11.55 8.52 -3.47
N ALA A 258 10.70 8.00 -4.34
CA ALA A 258 9.51 7.25 -3.97
C ALA A 258 9.78 5.74 -4.11
N VAL A 259 9.48 4.97 -3.09
CA VAL A 259 9.69 3.52 -3.08
C VAL A 259 8.41 2.78 -2.73
N SER A 260 8.12 1.68 -3.45
CA SER A 260 6.91 0.90 -3.27
C SER A 260 7.14 -0.57 -3.61
N GLU A 261 6.40 -1.46 -2.96
CA GLU A 261 6.32 -2.91 -3.28
C GLU A 261 5.58 -3.17 -4.61
N TYR A 262 4.99 -2.15 -5.22
CA TYR A 262 4.20 -2.25 -6.45
C TYR A 262 4.96 -1.70 -7.65
N ILE A 263 4.43 -1.92 -8.85
CA ILE A 263 5.00 -1.41 -10.10
C ILE A 263 5.07 0.13 -10.07
N ARG A 264 6.05 0.69 -10.76
CA ARG A 264 6.32 2.16 -10.77
C ARG A 264 5.13 2.99 -11.24
N ALA A 265 4.19 2.43 -11.98
CA ALA A 265 2.96 3.11 -12.36
C ALA A 265 2.16 3.58 -11.15
N HIS A 266 2.20 2.85 -10.01
CA HIS A 266 1.46 3.21 -8.81
C HIS A 266 1.99 4.49 -8.13
N PRO A 267 3.26 4.61 -7.72
CA PRO A 267 3.78 5.86 -7.18
C PRO A 267 3.87 6.99 -8.22
N ASN A 268 3.98 6.68 -9.51
CA ASN A 268 4.01 7.68 -10.57
C ASN A 268 2.70 8.47 -10.72
N GLN A 269 1.60 8.02 -10.15
CA GLN A 269 0.32 8.73 -10.22
C GLN A 269 0.40 10.18 -9.70
N ILE A 270 1.27 10.46 -8.74
CA ILE A 270 1.39 11.79 -8.13
C ILE A 270 2.56 12.63 -8.69
N ARG A 271 3.30 12.11 -9.67
CA ARG A 271 4.53 12.75 -10.19
C ARG A 271 4.34 14.21 -10.58
N GLU A 272 3.23 14.55 -11.20
CA GLU A 272 2.94 15.88 -11.76
C GLU A 272 2.89 16.97 -10.67
N TRP A 273 2.49 16.60 -9.45
CA TRP A 273 2.29 17.53 -8.33
C TRP A 273 3.42 17.54 -7.31
N VAL A 274 4.50 16.76 -7.52
CA VAL A 274 5.68 16.75 -6.64
C VAL A 274 6.72 17.72 -7.20
N ASN A 275 7.10 18.72 -6.41
CA ASN A 275 8.05 19.74 -6.84
C ASN A 275 9.49 19.23 -6.75
N GLY A 276 10.22 19.28 -7.88
CA GLY A 276 11.59 18.82 -8.04
C GLY A 276 11.72 17.49 -8.79
N GLU A 277 12.93 16.94 -8.80
CA GLU A 277 13.21 15.64 -9.42
C GLU A 277 12.47 14.52 -8.67
N TYR A 278 11.73 13.67 -9.39
CA TYR A 278 10.96 12.57 -8.81
C TYR A 278 11.39 11.23 -9.40
N ILE A 279 12.05 10.42 -8.59
CA ILE A 279 12.53 9.08 -8.96
C ILE A 279 11.69 8.04 -8.25
N VAL A 280 11.23 7.02 -9.00
CA VAL A 280 10.42 5.93 -8.47
C VAL A 280 11.18 4.61 -8.53
N LEU A 281 11.27 3.96 -7.38
CA LEU A 281 11.75 2.59 -7.21
C LEU A 281 10.52 1.69 -7.00
N GLY A 282 10.32 0.74 -7.91
CA GLY A 282 9.15 -0.15 -7.89
C GLY A 282 9.50 -1.52 -8.47
N THR A 283 8.55 -2.44 -8.40
CA THR A 283 8.75 -3.86 -8.65
C THR A 283 8.24 -4.31 -10.01
N ASP A 284 8.56 -3.56 -11.05
CA ASP A 284 8.14 -3.89 -12.42
C ASP A 284 8.68 -5.27 -12.87
N GLY A 285 7.89 -5.99 -13.66
CA GLY A 285 8.20 -7.33 -14.15
C GLY A 285 7.41 -8.43 -13.39
N PHE A 286 7.77 -9.68 -13.63
CA PHE A 286 7.20 -10.81 -12.92
C PHE A 286 7.79 -10.96 -11.52
N GLY A 287 7.04 -11.56 -10.59
CA GLY A 287 7.55 -11.98 -9.30
C GLY A 287 8.73 -12.96 -9.42
N ARG A 288 9.42 -13.19 -8.32
CA ARG A 288 10.53 -14.16 -8.21
C ARG A 288 10.45 -14.88 -6.88
N SER A 289 10.76 -16.18 -6.88
CA SER A 289 10.81 -16.96 -5.64
C SER A 289 12.21 -16.92 -5.05
N ASP A 290 12.40 -16.12 -3.99
CA ASP A 290 13.67 -16.02 -3.26
C ASP A 290 13.42 -15.44 -1.86
N THR A 291 14.47 -15.19 -1.09
CA THR A 291 14.40 -14.49 0.19
C THR A 291 14.06 -13.01 -0.02
N ARG A 292 13.43 -12.38 0.98
CA ARG A 292 13.09 -10.93 0.94
C ARG A 292 14.29 -10.06 0.57
N SER A 293 15.45 -10.30 1.19
CA SER A 293 16.66 -9.53 0.91
C SER A 293 17.09 -9.59 -0.55
N LYS A 294 17.07 -10.78 -1.15
CA LYS A 294 17.43 -10.96 -2.57
C LYS A 294 16.38 -10.38 -3.51
N LEU A 295 15.10 -10.52 -3.16
CA LEU A 295 14.01 -9.92 -3.94
C LEU A 295 14.12 -8.38 -3.96
N ARG A 296 14.37 -7.76 -2.81
CA ARG A 296 14.57 -6.30 -2.66
C ARG A 296 15.77 -5.79 -3.44
N ASP A 297 16.84 -6.57 -3.48
CA ASP A 297 18.01 -6.27 -4.33
C ASP A 297 17.72 -6.49 -5.81
N TYR A 298 17.00 -7.58 -6.15
CA TYR A 298 16.60 -7.87 -7.53
C TYR A 298 15.75 -6.76 -8.14
N PHE A 299 14.73 -6.29 -7.40
CA PHE A 299 13.82 -5.23 -7.84
C PHE A 299 14.36 -3.81 -7.59
N GLU A 300 15.54 -3.67 -6.99
CA GLU A 300 16.19 -2.38 -6.73
C GLU A 300 15.37 -1.43 -5.83
N ILE A 301 14.65 -2.00 -4.85
CA ILE A 301 13.87 -1.24 -3.86
C ILE A 301 14.43 -1.30 -2.45
N SER A 302 15.60 -1.93 -2.25
CA SER A 302 16.24 -2.03 -0.94
C SER A 302 16.75 -0.68 -0.44
N LYS A 303 17.06 -0.59 0.85
CA LYS A 303 17.77 0.53 1.46
C LYS A 303 18.95 1.00 0.61
N ASN A 304 19.74 0.07 0.10
CA ASN A 304 20.94 0.41 -0.68
C ASN A 304 20.63 1.13 -1.99
N HIS A 305 19.52 0.75 -2.65
CA HIS A 305 19.09 1.41 -3.88
C HIS A 305 18.45 2.79 -3.59
N ILE A 306 17.78 2.96 -2.45
CA ILE A 306 17.30 4.27 -2.02
C ILE A 306 18.48 5.21 -1.79
N VAL A 307 19.49 4.79 -1.02
CA VAL A 307 20.68 5.59 -0.75
C VAL A 307 21.45 5.92 -2.03
N LEU A 308 21.65 4.94 -2.91
CA LEU A 308 22.35 5.14 -4.19
C LEU A 308 21.65 6.20 -5.06
N ASN A 309 20.33 6.10 -5.22
CA ASN A 309 19.56 7.05 -6.00
C ASN A 309 19.57 8.44 -5.34
N ALA A 310 19.50 8.51 -4.02
CA ALA A 310 19.61 9.76 -3.27
C ALA A 310 20.94 10.46 -3.50
N LEU A 311 22.07 9.76 -3.38
CA LEU A 311 23.40 10.30 -3.64
C LEU A 311 23.57 10.78 -5.09
N ASN A 312 23.00 10.03 -6.05
CA ASN A 312 23.06 10.39 -7.46
C ASN A 312 22.21 11.65 -7.76
N SER A 313 21.00 11.78 -7.23
CA SER A 313 20.15 12.96 -7.38
C SER A 313 20.82 14.22 -6.79
N LEU A 314 21.54 14.07 -5.69
CA LEU A 314 22.32 15.13 -5.09
C LEU A 314 23.68 15.37 -5.78
N LYS A 315 23.96 14.69 -6.91
CA LYS A 315 25.18 14.79 -7.71
C LYS A 315 26.47 14.44 -6.92
N MET A 316 26.37 13.63 -5.88
CA MET A 316 27.47 13.17 -5.02
C MET A 316 28.19 11.95 -5.65
N LYS A 317 28.74 12.14 -6.84
CA LYS A 317 29.32 11.04 -7.67
C LYS A 317 30.41 10.24 -6.96
N LYS A 318 31.27 10.89 -6.17
CA LYS A 318 32.39 10.23 -5.45
C LYS A 318 31.86 9.33 -4.35
N GLU A 319 30.89 9.82 -3.58
CA GLU A 319 30.21 9.11 -2.49
C GLU A 319 29.40 7.95 -3.03
N SER A 320 28.64 8.18 -4.10
CA SER A 320 27.87 7.17 -4.82
C SER A 320 28.75 5.99 -5.28
N LYS A 321 29.90 6.27 -5.92
CA LYS A 321 30.83 5.23 -6.35
C LYS A 321 31.37 4.42 -5.17
N LYS A 322 31.81 5.08 -4.11
CA LYS A 322 32.27 4.41 -2.88
C LYS A 322 31.17 3.56 -2.25
N TYR A 323 29.92 4.06 -2.27
CA TYR A 323 28.78 3.34 -1.71
C TYR A 323 28.48 2.05 -2.49
N VAL A 324 28.53 2.11 -3.81
CA VAL A 324 28.36 0.94 -4.70
C VAL A 324 29.42 -0.12 -4.40
N GLU A 325 30.70 0.27 -4.31
CA GLU A 325 31.82 -0.63 -4.02
C GLU A 325 31.68 -1.26 -2.61
N ALA A 326 31.41 -0.45 -1.58
CA ALA A 326 31.28 -0.89 -0.19
C ALA A 326 30.11 -1.84 0.05
N ASN A 327 29.01 -1.71 -0.72
CA ASN A 327 27.81 -2.53 -0.58
C ASN A 327 27.66 -3.59 -1.68
N ASN A 328 28.66 -3.79 -2.53
CA ASN A 328 28.66 -4.76 -3.63
C ASN A 328 27.41 -4.63 -4.53
N ILE A 329 26.97 -3.40 -4.84
CA ILE A 329 25.78 -3.17 -5.67
C ILE A 329 26.14 -3.44 -7.14
N LYS A 330 25.46 -4.41 -7.76
CA LYS A 330 25.65 -4.75 -9.17
C LYS A 330 24.86 -3.79 -10.06
N LEU A 331 25.56 -2.95 -10.82
CA LEU A 331 24.95 -1.96 -11.72
C LEU A 331 24.74 -2.48 -13.14
N ASP A 332 25.40 -3.57 -13.53
CA ASP A 332 25.41 -4.14 -14.88
C ASP A 332 24.33 -5.20 -15.13
N LYS A 333 23.46 -5.42 -14.15
CA LYS A 333 22.35 -6.38 -14.29
C LYS A 333 21.25 -5.83 -15.21
N LYS A 334 20.63 -6.73 -15.98
CA LYS A 334 19.43 -6.40 -16.75
C LYS A 334 18.30 -5.97 -15.83
N ALA A 335 17.54 -4.98 -16.24
CA ALA A 335 16.37 -4.53 -15.50
C ALA A 335 15.35 -5.67 -15.26
N PRO A 336 14.68 -5.72 -14.11
CA PRO A 336 13.76 -6.81 -13.76
C PRO A 336 12.67 -7.08 -14.80
N TRP A 337 12.15 -6.05 -15.45
CA TRP A 337 11.10 -6.16 -16.47
C TRP A 337 11.60 -6.63 -17.85
N LEU A 338 12.91 -6.80 -18.02
CA LEU A 338 13.53 -7.33 -19.23
C LEU A 338 13.99 -8.79 -19.09
N LYS A 339 13.61 -9.47 -18.01
CA LYS A 339 14.01 -10.85 -17.71
C LYS A 339 12.83 -11.80 -17.75
#